data_9bbd4c7a4ff0b352ae53fbc64cb5b843
#
_entry.id   9bbd4c7a4ff0b352ae53fbc64cb5b843
#
_cell.length_a   1.000
_cell.length_b   1.000
_cell.length_c   1.000
_cell.angle_alpha   90.00
_cell.angle_beta   90.00
_cell.angle_gamma   90.00
#
_symmetry.space_group_name_H-M   'P 1'
#
loop_
_entity.id
_entity.type
_entity.pdbx_description
1 polymer ?
#
loop_
_entity_poly.entity_id
_entity_poly.type
_entity_poly.pdbx_seq_one_letter_code
_entity_poly.pdbx_strand_id
1 'polypeptide(L)'
;VRAAKIESASLNTYTKIHGDVVSAMEVKVYPSVAGKLLERKVALGQRVQQGTVLATVDPSKVGQTYLPNPVESPLAGTVLSIPINPGDTISTNTVIATVGDLTKLRISTAVSERYVSNLKIGTNAEVSFDALPGVVFNAKVSELSPVIDPSSRTRDVKLSLVKTDPRILPGMFATIKLVIESRNNVLVVPRTAVTLSSQGAYVFVVDEKSDGIYVAKRKDVELGLEGEEFFELLSGLASGESVVTEGRSVVTDGDTLRLVGGMDGASL
;
A
#
# COMPACT_ATOMS: atom_id res chain seq x y z
N VAL A 1 -28.25 -22.99 -11.66
CA VAL A 1 -27.76 -21.78 -11.03
C VAL A 1 -26.98 -22.12 -9.77
N ARG A 2 -26.04 -21.28 -9.36
CA ARG A 2 -25.46 -21.29 -8.01
C ARG A 2 -26.05 -20.17 -7.19
N ALA A 3 -26.09 -20.38 -5.87
CA ALA A 3 -26.62 -19.41 -4.93
C ALA A 3 -25.62 -19.19 -3.77
N ALA A 4 -25.62 -18.00 -3.21
CA ALA A 4 -24.87 -17.65 -2.00
C ALA A 4 -25.81 -17.05 -0.95
N LYS A 5 -25.53 -17.32 0.33
CA LYS A 5 -26.28 -16.74 1.44
C LYS A 5 -25.82 -15.31 1.71
N ILE A 6 -26.76 -14.47 2.09
CA ILE A 6 -26.51 -13.13 2.60
C ILE A 6 -26.07 -13.22 4.06
N GLU A 7 -24.87 -12.76 4.34
CA GLU A 7 -24.25 -12.80 5.66
C GLU A 7 -23.68 -11.43 6.02
N SER A 8 -23.40 -11.24 7.32
CA SER A 8 -22.73 -10.05 7.78
C SER A 8 -21.20 -10.22 7.69
N ALA A 9 -20.54 -9.25 7.11
CA ALA A 9 -19.10 -9.26 6.94
C ALA A 9 -18.49 -7.87 7.14
N SER A 10 -17.16 -7.82 7.16
CA SER A 10 -16.41 -6.55 7.06
C SER A 10 -16.18 -6.25 5.59
N LEU A 11 -16.55 -5.05 5.17
CA LEU A 11 -16.40 -4.57 3.80
C LEU A 11 -15.42 -3.40 3.77
N ASN A 12 -14.40 -3.53 2.91
CA ASN A 12 -13.40 -2.50 2.70
C ASN A 12 -13.43 -2.02 1.26
N THR A 13 -13.30 -0.70 1.08
CA THR A 13 -12.98 -0.12 -0.22
C THR A 13 -11.54 0.32 -0.24
N TYR A 14 -10.93 0.20 -1.42
CA TYR A 14 -9.53 0.50 -1.61
C TYR A 14 -9.34 1.55 -2.69
N THR A 15 -8.29 2.34 -2.55
CA THR A 15 -7.71 3.09 -3.67
C THR A 15 -6.36 2.50 -4.01
N LYS A 16 -6.10 2.34 -5.31
CA LYS A 16 -4.80 1.90 -5.81
C LYS A 16 -3.94 3.13 -6.06
N ILE A 17 -2.81 3.20 -5.39
CA ILE A 17 -1.83 4.26 -5.49
C ILE A 17 -0.43 3.65 -5.58
N HIS A 18 0.55 4.50 -5.87
CA HIS A 18 1.95 4.07 -5.99
C HIS A 18 2.82 4.87 -5.06
N GLY A 19 4.00 4.33 -4.74
CA GLY A 19 4.96 5.00 -3.89
C GLY A 19 6.32 4.34 -3.98
N ASP A 20 7.30 4.96 -3.32
CA ASP A 20 8.68 4.52 -3.31
C ASP A 20 9.09 4.05 -1.93
N VAL A 21 9.87 2.96 -1.90
CA VAL A 21 10.50 2.51 -0.66
C VAL A 21 11.63 3.47 -0.30
N VAL A 22 11.61 3.99 0.91
CA VAL A 22 12.64 4.87 1.45
C VAL A 22 13.15 4.32 2.79
N SER A 23 14.40 4.61 3.13
CA SER A 23 14.89 4.39 4.49
C SER A 23 14.17 5.34 5.46
N ALA A 24 13.77 4.84 6.63
CA ALA A 24 13.15 5.70 7.65
C ALA A 24 14.13 6.75 8.20
N MET A 25 15.42 6.47 8.12
CA MET A 25 16.49 7.34 8.55
C MET A 25 17.62 7.30 7.51
N GLU A 26 17.78 8.36 6.76
CA GLU A 26 18.79 8.52 5.74
C GLU A 26 19.43 9.88 5.87
N VAL A 27 20.76 9.91 5.83
CA VAL A 27 21.54 11.15 5.94
C VAL A 27 22.57 11.22 4.82
N LYS A 28 22.58 12.34 4.11
CA LYS A 28 23.64 12.70 3.20
C LYS A 28 24.78 13.33 4.00
N VAL A 29 25.97 12.76 3.87
CA VAL A 29 27.15 13.19 4.60
C VAL A 29 27.96 14.14 3.74
N TYR A 30 28.29 15.30 4.31
CA TYR A 30 29.02 16.37 3.66
C TYR A 30 30.37 16.59 4.38
N PRO A 31 31.42 17.03 3.67
CA PRO A 31 32.68 17.39 4.30
C PRO A 31 32.57 18.71 5.02
N SER A 32 33.29 18.86 6.11
CA SER A 32 33.39 20.13 6.86
C SER A 32 34.29 21.16 6.18
N VAL A 33 35.19 20.71 5.29
CA VAL A 33 36.14 21.53 4.56
C VAL A 33 36.14 21.20 3.08
N ALA A 34 36.40 22.20 2.24
CA ALA A 34 36.64 21.99 0.82
C ALA A 34 38.09 21.54 0.59
N GLY A 35 38.33 20.72 -0.43
CA GLY A 35 39.68 20.26 -0.73
C GLY A 35 39.69 19.15 -1.78
N LYS A 36 40.76 18.35 -1.79
CA LYS A 36 40.89 17.19 -2.66
C LYS A 36 40.60 15.93 -1.87
N LEU A 37 39.76 15.04 -2.43
CA LEU A 37 39.50 13.73 -1.84
C LEU A 37 40.75 12.87 -1.94
N LEU A 38 41.33 12.47 -0.80
CA LEU A 38 42.51 11.60 -0.78
C LEU A 38 42.13 10.15 -0.97
N GLU A 39 41.24 9.67 -0.12
CA GLU A 39 40.82 8.27 -0.11
C GLU A 39 39.38 8.10 0.35
N ARG A 40 38.80 7.01 -0.08
CA ARG A 40 37.52 6.50 0.36
C ARG A 40 37.77 5.29 1.26
N LYS A 41 37.32 5.34 2.52
CA LYS A 41 37.59 4.31 3.54
C LYS A 41 36.48 3.26 3.67
N VAL A 42 35.39 3.43 2.96
CA VAL A 42 34.24 2.54 3.01
C VAL A 42 33.81 2.12 1.60
N ALA A 43 33.13 0.96 1.52
CA ALA A 43 32.55 0.44 0.30
C ALA A 43 31.02 0.62 0.30
N LEU A 44 30.43 0.59 -0.90
CA LEU A 44 28.98 0.56 -1.10
C LEU A 44 28.42 -0.70 -0.41
N GLY A 45 27.30 -0.56 0.32
CA GLY A 45 26.68 -1.65 1.08
C GLY A 45 27.35 -1.98 2.41
N GLN A 46 28.48 -1.35 2.74
CA GLN A 46 29.17 -1.59 4.01
C GLN A 46 28.36 -1.03 5.18
N ARG A 47 28.24 -1.79 6.27
CA ARG A 47 27.72 -1.30 7.55
C ARG A 47 28.75 -0.45 8.25
N VAL A 48 28.30 0.71 8.76
CA VAL A 48 29.12 1.68 9.50
C VAL A 48 28.45 2.03 10.81
N GLN A 49 29.24 2.42 11.78
CA GLN A 49 28.78 2.98 13.04
C GLN A 49 28.90 4.52 13.02
N GLN A 50 28.24 5.18 13.94
CA GLN A 50 28.46 6.60 14.16
C GLN A 50 29.94 6.85 14.48
N GLY A 51 30.54 7.88 13.84
CA GLY A 51 31.96 8.19 13.96
C GLY A 51 32.89 7.37 13.05
N THR A 52 32.37 6.40 12.27
CA THR A 52 33.19 5.69 11.27
C THR A 52 33.65 6.66 10.19
N VAL A 53 34.95 6.74 9.91
CA VAL A 53 35.52 7.57 8.85
C VAL A 53 35.14 7.00 7.48
N LEU A 54 34.39 7.77 6.70
CA LEU A 54 33.91 7.40 5.35
C LEU A 54 34.93 7.77 4.27
N ALA A 55 35.56 8.93 4.43
CA ALA A 55 36.54 9.48 3.49
C ALA A 55 37.49 10.46 4.17
N THR A 56 38.56 10.80 3.50
CA THR A 56 39.55 11.78 3.99
C THR A 56 39.76 12.87 2.92
N VAL A 57 39.67 14.13 3.34
CA VAL A 57 39.80 15.29 2.49
C VAL A 57 41.07 16.05 2.83
N ASP A 58 41.85 16.39 1.83
CA ASP A 58 43.02 17.29 1.96
C ASP A 58 42.61 18.73 1.62
N PRO A 59 42.56 19.62 2.60
CA PRO A 59 42.23 21.01 2.38
C PRO A 59 43.44 21.87 1.95
N SER A 60 44.60 21.26 1.74
CA SER A 60 45.84 21.96 1.37
C SER A 60 45.69 22.72 0.05
N LYS A 61 46.31 23.90 0.00
CA LYS A 61 46.39 24.76 -1.17
C LYS A 61 47.87 24.99 -1.52
N VAL A 62 48.12 25.50 -2.70
CA VAL A 62 49.49 25.86 -3.12
C VAL A 62 50.14 26.81 -2.08
N GLY A 63 51.24 26.34 -1.49
CA GLY A 63 52.00 27.11 -0.46
C GLY A 63 51.45 26.96 0.97
N GLN A 64 50.38 26.21 1.21
CA GLN A 64 49.82 25.92 2.55
C GLN A 64 49.44 24.48 2.70
N THR A 65 50.09 23.77 3.63
CA THR A 65 49.79 22.37 3.92
C THR A 65 48.95 22.26 5.20
N TYR A 66 47.90 21.48 5.16
CA TYR A 66 47.04 21.19 6.30
C TYR A 66 46.95 19.68 6.53
N LEU A 67 46.59 19.33 7.74
CA LEU A 67 46.29 17.91 8.04
C LEU A 67 45.05 17.46 7.30
N PRO A 68 45.02 16.23 6.78
CA PRO A 68 43.83 15.65 6.19
C PRO A 68 42.65 15.63 7.16
N ASN A 69 41.48 16.03 6.67
CA ASN A 69 40.25 16.12 7.47
C ASN A 69 39.41 14.87 7.25
N PRO A 70 39.07 14.09 8.30
CA PRO A 70 38.19 12.95 8.19
C PRO A 70 36.75 13.39 8.03
N VAL A 71 36.00 12.69 7.17
CA VAL A 71 34.57 12.81 7.02
C VAL A 71 33.93 11.58 7.66
N GLU A 72 33.20 11.78 8.75
CA GLU A 72 32.67 10.70 9.57
C GLU A 72 31.15 10.51 9.37
N SER A 73 30.69 9.29 9.61
CA SER A 73 29.27 8.98 9.60
C SER A 73 28.58 9.56 10.83
N PRO A 74 27.49 10.36 10.67
CA PRO A 74 26.75 10.91 11.80
C PRO A 74 25.83 9.88 12.48
N LEU A 75 25.60 8.72 11.86
CA LEU A 75 24.75 7.65 12.39
C LEU A 75 25.27 6.27 12.05
N ALA A 76 24.78 5.25 12.76
CA ALA A 76 24.98 3.86 12.41
C ALA A 76 24.00 3.45 11.30
N GLY A 77 24.48 2.76 10.26
CA GLY A 77 23.68 2.37 9.13
C GLY A 77 24.46 1.63 8.05
N THR A 78 23.90 1.61 6.85
CA THR A 78 24.55 1.04 5.65
C THR A 78 24.85 2.17 4.68
N VAL A 79 26.00 2.11 4.04
CA VAL A 79 26.39 3.07 2.99
C VAL A 79 25.56 2.78 1.73
N LEU A 80 24.63 3.69 1.40
CA LEU A 80 23.69 3.54 0.29
C LEU A 80 24.26 4.07 -1.03
N SER A 81 25.07 5.12 -0.98
CA SER A 81 25.74 5.67 -2.16
C SER A 81 27.06 6.37 -1.79
N ILE A 82 27.98 6.41 -2.73
CA ILE A 82 29.26 7.12 -2.64
C ILE A 82 29.54 7.73 -4.02
N PRO A 83 29.03 8.95 -4.31
CA PRO A 83 29.09 9.53 -5.65
C PRO A 83 30.42 10.23 -5.97
N ILE A 84 31.49 9.92 -5.24
CA ILE A 84 32.80 10.58 -5.32
C ILE A 84 33.93 9.58 -5.52
N ASN A 85 35.03 10.04 -6.15
CA ASN A 85 36.23 9.22 -6.37
C ASN A 85 37.47 9.89 -5.78
N PRO A 86 38.48 9.12 -5.36
CA PRO A 86 39.77 9.67 -4.96
C PRO A 86 40.36 10.57 -6.06
N GLY A 87 40.80 11.73 -5.68
CA GLY A 87 41.32 12.75 -6.60
C GLY A 87 40.32 13.85 -6.98
N ASP A 88 39.02 13.64 -6.72
CA ASP A 88 38.01 14.67 -6.99
C ASP A 88 38.24 15.93 -6.13
N THR A 89 37.93 17.07 -6.70
CA THR A 89 37.85 18.33 -5.95
C THR A 89 36.45 18.48 -5.39
N ILE A 90 36.34 18.59 -4.07
CA ILE A 90 35.08 18.63 -3.35
C ILE A 90 34.88 19.96 -2.63
N SER A 91 33.63 20.36 -2.50
CA SER A 91 33.22 21.52 -1.71
C SER A 91 32.42 21.04 -0.48
N THR A 92 32.15 21.96 0.45
CA THR A 92 31.30 21.66 1.63
C THR A 92 29.86 21.27 1.27
N ASN A 93 29.43 21.51 0.03
CA ASN A 93 28.11 21.11 -0.49
C ASN A 93 28.16 19.80 -1.30
N THR A 94 29.31 19.15 -1.43
CA THR A 94 29.46 17.90 -2.17
C THR A 94 29.09 16.73 -1.26
N VAL A 95 28.12 15.90 -1.70
CA VAL A 95 27.76 14.67 -0.97
C VAL A 95 28.89 13.66 -1.05
N ILE A 96 29.46 13.28 0.08
CA ILE A 96 30.52 12.27 0.18
C ILE A 96 29.94 10.87 0.15
N ALA A 97 28.93 10.64 0.96
CA ALA A 97 28.19 9.39 1.02
C ALA A 97 26.77 9.63 1.52
N THR A 98 25.88 8.68 1.22
CA THR A 98 24.57 8.59 1.84
C THR A 98 24.57 7.36 2.74
N VAL A 99 24.22 7.53 4.02
CA VAL A 99 24.12 6.43 4.99
C VAL A 99 22.68 6.34 5.46
N GLY A 100 22.11 5.11 5.47
CA GLY A 100 20.73 4.87 5.85
C GLY A 100 20.54 3.59 6.64
N ASP A 101 19.45 3.55 7.42
CA ASP A 101 19.05 2.36 8.19
C ASP A 101 18.13 1.49 7.34
N LEU A 102 18.64 0.37 6.83
CA LEU A 102 17.89 -0.61 6.04
C LEU A 102 16.98 -1.52 6.89
N THR A 103 17.08 -1.45 8.21
CA THR A 103 16.22 -2.25 9.10
C THR A 103 14.82 -1.64 9.25
N LYS A 104 14.68 -0.36 8.96
CA LYS A 104 13.44 0.41 9.07
C LYS A 104 13.12 1.08 7.73
N LEU A 105 12.40 0.35 6.90
CA LEU A 105 11.92 0.85 5.64
C LEU A 105 10.51 1.44 5.78
N ARG A 106 10.24 2.47 5.00
CA ARG A 106 8.93 3.09 4.83
C ARG A 106 8.59 3.17 3.35
N ILE A 107 7.32 3.26 3.06
CA ILE A 107 6.86 3.53 1.70
C ILE A 107 6.30 4.95 1.71
N SER A 108 6.89 5.82 0.91
CA SER A 108 6.45 7.20 0.72
C SER A 108 5.50 7.25 -0.47
N THR A 109 4.34 7.84 -0.27
CA THR A 109 3.30 7.96 -1.30
C THR A 109 2.52 9.25 -1.11
N ALA A 110 1.81 9.68 -2.15
CA ALA A 110 0.93 10.83 -2.13
C ALA A 110 -0.52 10.38 -2.35
N VAL A 111 -1.42 10.82 -1.47
CA VAL A 111 -2.84 10.46 -1.50
C VAL A 111 -3.67 11.68 -1.87
N SER A 112 -4.58 11.53 -2.83
CA SER A 112 -5.47 12.61 -3.29
C SER A 112 -6.31 13.19 -2.13
N GLU A 113 -6.48 14.51 -2.14
CA GLU A 113 -7.25 15.29 -1.17
C GLU A 113 -8.65 14.70 -0.89
N ARG A 114 -9.32 14.15 -1.90
CA ARG A 114 -10.65 13.53 -1.76
C ARG A 114 -10.73 12.39 -0.75
N TYR A 115 -9.60 11.74 -0.44
CA TYR A 115 -9.54 10.62 0.51
C TYR A 115 -8.95 11.00 1.87
N VAL A 116 -8.48 12.25 2.03
CA VAL A 116 -7.73 12.68 3.21
C VAL A 116 -8.57 12.61 4.50
N SER A 117 -9.89 12.88 4.42
CA SER A 117 -10.80 12.82 5.57
C SER A 117 -10.92 11.41 6.17
N ASN A 118 -10.72 10.39 5.36
CA ASN A 118 -10.88 8.98 5.76
C ASN A 118 -9.57 8.36 6.26
N LEU A 119 -8.43 9.06 6.05
CA LEU A 119 -7.12 8.54 6.42
C LEU A 119 -6.75 8.87 7.86
N LYS A 120 -6.32 7.82 8.58
CA LYS A 120 -5.80 7.91 9.95
C LYS A 120 -4.50 7.14 10.06
N ILE A 121 -3.66 7.50 11.03
CA ILE A 121 -2.53 6.66 11.43
C ILE A 121 -3.08 5.30 11.86
N GLY A 122 -2.46 4.22 11.37
CA GLY A 122 -2.93 2.85 11.58
C GLY A 122 -3.87 2.32 10.49
N THR A 123 -4.31 3.13 9.51
CA THR A 123 -5.08 2.65 8.36
C THR A 123 -4.31 1.54 7.65
N ASN A 124 -4.97 0.42 7.37
CA ASN A 124 -4.38 -0.73 6.72
C ASN A 124 -4.16 -0.49 5.23
N ALA A 125 -3.14 -1.11 4.70
CA ALA A 125 -2.82 -1.16 3.28
C ALA A 125 -2.19 -2.50 2.92
N GLU A 126 -2.39 -2.93 1.68
CA GLU A 126 -1.67 -4.02 1.06
C GLU A 126 -0.66 -3.45 0.07
N VAL A 127 0.54 -4.01 0.06
CA VAL A 127 1.64 -3.54 -0.78
C VAL A 127 2.19 -4.69 -1.58
N SER A 128 2.40 -4.46 -2.86
CA SER A 128 3.07 -5.40 -3.76
C SER A 128 4.20 -4.70 -4.51
N PHE A 129 5.20 -5.46 -4.90
CA PHE A 129 6.36 -4.99 -5.64
C PHE A 129 6.51 -5.83 -6.92
N ASP A 130 6.76 -5.19 -8.05
CA ASP A 130 6.98 -5.88 -9.33
C ASP A 130 8.21 -6.80 -9.27
N ALA A 131 9.22 -6.42 -8.46
CA ALA A 131 10.41 -7.25 -8.21
C ALA A 131 10.12 -8.51 -7.36
N LEU A 132 8.96 -8.64 -6.72
CA LEU A 132 8.55 -9.75 -5.87
C LEU A 132 7.15 -10.25 -6.27
N PRO A 133 6.98 -10.81 -7.46
CA PRO A 133 5.67 -11.16 -8.00
C PRO A 133 4.96 -12.20 -7.13
N GLY A 134 3.65 -12.00 -6.95
CA GLY A 134 2.79 -12.90 -6.16
C GLY A 134 2.93 -12.77 -4.64
N VAL A 135 3.75 -11.82 -4.15
CA VAL A 135 3.90 -11.58 -2.70
C VAL A 135 3.19 -10.29 -2.33
N VAL A 136 2.26 -10.37 -1.38
CA VAL A 136 1.56 -9.22 -0.81
C VAL A 136 2.06 -8.98 0.61
N PHE A 137 2.40 -7.75 0.90
CA PHE A 137 2.88 -7.30 2.21
C PHE A 137 1.82 -6.43 2.88
N ASN A 138 1.50 -6.75 4.14
CA ASN A 138 0.63 -5.89 4.93
C ASN A 138 1.42 -4.68 5.44
N ALA A 139 0.82 -3.51 5.31
CA ALA A 139 1.37 -2.24 5.75
C ALA A 139 0.31 -1.42 6.49
N LYS A 140 0.77 -0.41 7.22
CA LYS A 140 -0.09 0.56 7.90
C LYS A 140 0.42 1.96 7.69
N VAL A 141 -0.51 2.90 7.60
CA VAL A 141 -0.17 4.33 7.62
C VAL A 141 0.53 4.64 8.95
N SER A 142 1.77 5.08 8.86
CA SER A 142 2.62 5.41 10.02
C SER A 142 2.77 6.92 10.23
N GLU A 143 2.66 7.70 9.15
CA GLU A 143 2.83 9.15 9.19
C GLU A 143 1.94 9.80 8.13
N LEU A 144 1.33 10.92 8.51
CA LEU A 144 0.51 11.75 7.63
C LEU A 144 1.05 13.18 7.67
N SER A 145 1.36 13.77 6.53
CA SER A 145 1.72 15.19 6.46
C SER A 145 0.57 16.04 7.04
N PRO A 146 0.86 17.04 7.85
CA PRO A 146 -0.17 17.96 8.35
C PRO A 146 -0.68 18.93 7.27
N VAL A 147 -0.03 19.00 6.11
CA VAL A 147 -0.34 19.90 5.01
C VAL A 147 -0.64 19.13 3.73
N ILE A 148 -1.46 19.73 2.87
CA ILE A 148 -1.75 19.27 1.52
C ILE A 148 -0.91 20.13 0.57
N ASP A 149 -0.26 19.51 -0.40
CA ASP A 149 0.41 20.21 -1.47
C ASP A 149 -0.64 20.82 -2.42
N PRO A 150 -0.71 22.15 -2.53
CA PRO A 150 -1.73 22.80 -3.36
C PRO A 150 -1.52 22.60 -4.86
N SER A 151 -0.30 22.28 -5.30
CA SER A 151 0.02 22.10 -6.71
C SER A 151 -0.45 20.74 -7.23
N SER A 152 -0.25 19.69 -6.45
CA SER A 152 -0.66 18.31 -6.79
C SER A 152 -2.02 17.93 -6.20
N ARG A 153 -2.55 18.69 -5.24
CA ARG A 153 -3.74 18.38 -4.43
C ARG A 153 -3.63 16.99 -3.79
N THR A 154 -2.45 16.71 -3.26
CA THR A 154 -2.18 15.46 -2.55
C THR A 154 -1.65 15.72 -1.16
N ARG A 155 -1.76 14.72 -0.30
CA ARG A 155 -1.19 14.68 1.03
C ARG A 155 -0.12 13.59 1.07
N ASP A 156 1.07 13.93 1.54
CA ASP A 156 2.13 12.95 1.74
C ASP A 156 1.78 12.01 2.88
N VAL A 157 1.95 10.73 2.60
CA VAL A 157 1.65 9.63 3.51
C VAL A 157 2.84 8.67 3.53
N LYS A 158 3.26 8.24 4.71
CA LYS A 158 4.23 7.16 4.85
C LYS A 158 3.58 5.94 5.45
N LEU A 159 3.88 4.79 4.87
CA LEU A 159 3.45 3.49 5.37
C LEU A 159 4.64 2.73 5.93
N SER A 160 4.39 1.98 6.99
CA SER A 160 5.35 1.01 7.55
C SER A 160 4.85 -0.39 7.27
N LEU A 161 5.74 -1.27 6.81
CA LEU A 161 5.44 -2.68 6.64
C LEU A 161 5.25 -3.34 8.02
N VAL A 162 4.25 -4.22 8.14
CA VAL A 162 4.02 -4.99 9.38
C VAL A 162 5.13 -6.01 9.60
N LYS A 163 5.63 -6.59 8.51
CA LYS A 163 6.80 -7.48 8.52
C LYS A 163 7.78 -6.98 7.48
N THR A 164 9.04 -6.84 7.87
CA THR A 164 10.13 -6.48 6.96
C THR A 164 10.61 -7.73 6.21
N ASP A 165 10.99 -7.55 4.95
CA ASP A 165 11.62 -8.59 4.12
C ASP A 165 12.96 -8.04 3.61
N PRO A 166 14.09 -8.77 3.79
CA PRO A 166 15.40 -8.30 3.37
C PRO A 166 15.56 -8.11 1.84
N ARG A 167 14.63 -8.64 1.06
CA ARG A 167 14.60 -8.44 -0.39
C ARG A 167 14.05 -7.08 -0.80
N ILE A 168 13.38 -6.38 0.13
CA ILE A 168 12.85 -5.02 -0.12
C ILE A 168 13.99 -4.02 0.09
N LEU A 169 14.29 -3.25 -0.94
CA LEU A 169 15.37 -2.28 -0.96
C LEU A 169 14.83 -0.86 -1.15
N PRO A 170 15.48 0.16 -0.58
CA PRO A 170 15.19 1.55 -0.90
C PRO A 170 15.26 1.80 -2.41
N GLY A 171 14.36 2.62 -2.94
CA GLY A 171 14.22 2.88 -4.37
C GLY A 171 13.33 1.89 -5.12
N MET A 172 12.83 0.83 -4.47
CA MET A 172 11.83 -0.03 -5.11
C MET A 172 10.49 0.71 -5.23
N PHE A 173 9.84 0.53 -6.38
CA PHE A 173 8.50 1.02 -6.64
C PHE A 173 7.46 0.06 -6.07
N ALA A 174 6.52 0.62 -5.31
CA ALA A 174 5.46 -0.11 -4.63
C ALA A 174 4.09 0.21 -5.22
N THR A 175 3.29 -0.81 -5.48
CA THR A 175 1.86 -0.69 -5.72
C THR A 175 1.14 -0.91 -4.38
N ILE A 176 0.30 0.04 -4.00
CA ILE A 176 -0.36 0.10 -2.70
C ILE A 176 -1.87 0.07 -2.90
N LYS A 177 -2.54 -0.89 -2.29
CA LYS A 177 -3.99 -0.89 -2.09
C LYS A 177 -4.26 -0.32 -0.69
N LEU A 178 -4.63 0.95 -0.64
CA LEU A 178 -4.90 1.65 0.62
C LEU A 178 -6.39 1.60 0.94
N VAL A 179 -6.73 1.13 2.15
CA VAL A 179 -8.11 1.15 2.64
C VAL A 179 -8.56 2.60 2.82
N ILE A 180 -9.62 3.00 2.14
CA ILE A 180 -10.19 4.36 2.22
C ILE A 180 -11.49 4.40 3.01
N GLU A 181 -12.23 3.30 3.03
CA GLU A 181 -13.42 3.16 3.84
C GLU A 181 -13.56 1.71 4.31
N SER A 182 -14.01 1.54 5.55
CA SER A 182 -14.25 0.23 6.16
C SER A 182 -15.59 0.26 6.89
N ARG A 183 -16.41 -0.75 6.63
CA ARG A 183 -17.64 -1.03 7.35
C ARG A 183 -17.55 -2.40 7.98
N ASN A 184 -17.85 -2.49 9.26
CA ASN A 184 -17.81 -3.76 9.98
C ASN A 184 -19.22 -4.24 10.29
N ASN A 185 -19.42 -5.55 10.20
CA ASN A 185 -20.70 -6.19 10.52
C ASN A 185 -21.88 -5.62 9.72
N VAL A 186 -21.68 -5.40 8.42
CA VAL A 186 -22.71 -5.00 7.47
C VAL A 186 -23.17 -6.21 6.65
N LEU A 187 -24.45 -6.24 6.26
CA LEU A 187 -24.91 -7.27 5.31
C LEU A 187 -24.23 -7.04 3.97
N VAL A 188 -23.72 -8.11 3.38
CA VAL A 188 -23.03 -8.05 2.08
C VAL A 188 -23.70 -8.95 1.06
N VAL A 189 -23.74 -8.51 -0.19
CA VAL A 189 -24.23 -9.26 -1.33
C VAL A 189 -23.12 -9.38 -2.38
N PRO A 190 -22.83 -10.60 -2.91
CA PRO A 190 -21.84 -10.76 -3.96
C PRO A 190 -22.17 -9.89 -5.18
N ARG A 191 -21.17 -9.23 -5.76
CA ARG A 191 -21.34 -8.43 -6.99
C ARG A 191 -21.92 -9.25 -8.14
N THR A 192 -21.59 -10.53 -8.20
CA THR A 192 -22.11 -11.47 -9.18
C THR A 192 -23.61 -11.70 -9.07
N ALA A 193 -24.21 -11.48 -7.91
CA ALA A 193 -25.66 -11.64 -7.70
C ALA A 193 -26.46 -10.39 -8.08
N VAL A 194 -25.82 -9.21 -8.08
CA VAL A 194 -26.51 -7.93 -8.28
C VAL A 194 -26.65 -7.61 -9.76
N THR A 195 -27.85 -7.19 -10.18
CA THR A 195 -28.11 -6.62 -11.50
C THR A 195 -28.41 -5.13 -11.34
N LEU A 196 -27.62 -4.30 -12.00
CA LEU A 196 -27.82 -2.85 -12.05
C LEU A 196 -28.71 -2.52 -13.27
N SER A 197 -29.75 -1.73 -13.08
CA SER A 197 -30.65 -1.27 -14.12
C SER A 197 -30.87 0.24 -14.05
N SER A 198 -31.53 0.81 -15.04
CA SER A 198 -31.91 2.23 -15.03
C SER A 198 -32.91 2.60 -13.91
N GLN A 199 -33.55 1.60 -13.31
CA GLN A 199 -34.54 1.77 -12.24
C GLN A 199 -33.96 1.45 -10.85
N GLY A 200 -32.70 1.03 -10.76
CA GLY A 200 -32.03 0.64 -9.51
C GLY A 200 -31.37 -0.73 -9.59
N ALA A 201 -30.97 -1.23 -8.44
CA ALA A 201 -30.36 -2.55 -8.31
C ALA A 201 -31.38 -3.60 -7.88
N TYR A 202 -31.24 -4.82 -8.39
CA TYR A 202 -32.04 -5.96 -7.97
C TYR A 202 -31.24 -7.25 -7.96
N VAL A 203 -31.77 -8.24 -7.26
CA VAL A 203 -31.25 -9.60 -7.20
C VAL A 203 -32.37 -10.61 -7.42
N PHE A 204 -32.00 -11.86 -7.71
CA PHE A 204 -32.93 -13.00 -7.67
C PHE A 204 -32.69 -13.79 -6.39
N VAL A 205 -33.68 -13.79 -5.51
CA VAL A 205 -33.69 -14.60 -4.29
C VAL A 205 -34.15 -16.02 -4.64
N VAL A 206 -33.54 -17.01 -4.01
CA VAL A 206 -33.95 -18.41 -4.10
C VAL A 206 -35.03 -18.65 -3.04
N ASP A 207 -36.28 -18.78 -3.48
CA ASP A 207 -37.44 -19.06 -2.63
C ASP A 207 -37.74 -20.55 -2.69
N GLU A 208 -37.69 -21.24 -1.57
CA GLU A 208 -38.02 -22.65 -1.48
C GLU A 208 -39.53 -22.82 -1.30
N LYS A 209 -40.17 -23.35 -2.33
CA LYS A 209 -41.55 -23.85 -2.25
C LYS A 209 -41.54 -25.31 -1.76
N SER A 210 -42.71 -25.86 -1.46
CA SER A 210 -42.86 -27.25 -0.98
C SER A 210 -42.03 -28.24 -1.84
N ASP A 211 -41.45 -29.26 -1.19
CA ASP A 211 -40.79 -30.42 -1.82
C ASP A 211 -39.48 -30.16 -2.60
N GLY A 212 -38.67 -29.22 -2.16
CA GLY A 212 -37.36 -28.98 -2.78
C GLY A 212 -37.43 -28.29 -4.15
N ILE A 213 -38.54 -27.67 -4.47
CA ILE A 213 -38.70 -26.83 -5.66
C ILE A 213 -38.26 -25.42 -5.29
N TYR A 214 -37.22 -24.93 -5.95
CA TYR A 214 -36.69 -23.56 -5.80
C TYR A 214 -37.20 -22.67 -6.91
N VAL A 215 -37.64 -21.47 -6.58
CA VAL A 215 -38.15 -20.47 -7.53
C VAL A 215 -37.39 -19.19 -7.38
N ALA A 216 -37.05 -18.56 -8.50
CA ALA A 216 -36.43 -17.22 -8.50
C ALA A 216 -37.49 -16.17 -8.18
N LYS A 217 -37.20 -15.32 -7.23
CA LYS A 217 -38.01 -14.14 -6.91
C LYS A 217 -37.19 -12.90 -7.03
N ARG A 218 -37.56 -11.99 -7.94
CA ARG A 218 -36.92 -10.70 -8.06
C ARG A 218 -37.19 -9.86 -6.82
N LYS A 219 -36.12 -9.31 -6.22
CA LYS A 219 -36.20 -8.31 -5.15
C LYS A 219 -35.34 -7.12 -5.51
N ASP A 220 -35.90 -5.95 -5.44
CA ASP A 220 -35.15 -4.71 -5.54
C ASP A 220 -34.38 -4.50 -4.25
N VAL A 221 -33.15 -4.02 -4.36
CA VAL A 221 -32.21 -3.84 -3.24
C VAL A 221 -31.61 -2.45 -3.28
N GLU A 222 -31.34 -1.92 -2.12
CA GLU A 222 -30.58 -0.68 -1.96
C GLU A 222 -29.16 -1.03 -1.54
N LEU A 223 -28.19 -0.55 -2.33
CA LEU A 223 -26.78 -0.83 -2.14
C LEU A 223 -26.10 0.36 -1.47
N GLY A 224 -25.18 0.06 -0.57
CA GLY A 224 -24.32 1.02 0.08
C GLY A 224 -22.90 1.02 -0.51
N LEU A 225 -21.93 0.76 0.35
CA LEU A 225 -20.52 0.75 0.00
C LEU A 225 -20.21 -0.34 -1.05
N GLU A 226 -19.44 0.05 -2.06
CA GLU A 226 -18.97 -0.87 -3.10
C GLU A 226 -17.56 -1.38 -2.77
N GLY A 227 -17.43 -2.68 -2.48
CA GLY A 227 -16.17 -3.37 -2.32
C GLY A 227 -15.69 -4.07 -3.60
N GLU A 228 -14.56 -4.77 -3.54
CA GLU A 228 -14.01 -5.50 -4.71
C GLU A 228 -14.93 -6.66 -5.14
N GLU A 229 -15.41 -7.47 -4.20
CA GLU A 229 -16.20 -8.67 -4.48
C GLU A 229 -17.66 -8.57 -4.03
N PHE A 230 -17.96 -7.66 -3.12
CA PHE A 230 -19.27 -7.51 -2.50
C PHE A 230 -19.74 -6.06 -2.54
N PHE A 231 -21.06 -5.88 -2.49
CA PHE A 231 -21.71 -4.61 -2.13
C PHE A 231 -22.23 -4.69 -0.70
N GLU A 232 -22.22 -3.57 0.01
CA GLU A 232 -23.02 -3.39 1.22
C GLU A 232 -24.50 -3.38 0.84
N LEU A 233 -25.29 -4.12 1.59
CA LEU A 233 -26.74 -4.17 1.45
C LEU A 233 -27.37 -3.28 2.52
N LEU A 234 -28.01 -2.19 2.12
CA LEU A 234 -28.71 -1.28 3.02
C LEU A 234 -30.16 -1.74 3.29
N SER A 235 -30.82 -2.23 2.26
CA SER A 235 -32.19 -2.74 2.37
C SER A 235 -32.55 -3.73 1.23
N GLY A 236 -33.67 -4.44 1.39
CA GLY A 236 -34.24 -5.35 0.39
C GLY A 236 -34.09 -6.83 0.70
N LEU A 237 -33.10 -7.22 1.51
CA LEU A 237 -32.87 -8.61 1.92
C LEU A 237 -32.58 -8.71 3.42
N ALA A 238 -32.84 -9.89 3.99
CA ALA A 238 -32.46 -10.24 5.35
C ALA A 238 -31.24 -11.19 5.37
N SER A 239 -30.55 -11.24 6.51
CA SER A 239 -29.49 -12.22 6.73
C SER A 239 -30.05 -13.64 6.62
N GLY A 240 -29.31 -14.52 5.95
CA GLY A 240 -29.68 -15.90 5.71
C GLY A 240 -30.48 -16.15 4.42
N GLU A 241 -30.98 -15.11 3.75
CA GLU A 241 -31.58 -15.26 2.42
C GLU A 241 -30.52 -15.68 1.41
N SER A 242 -30.90 -16.50 0.43
CA SER A 242 -30.01 -16.97 -0.63
C SER A 242 -30.29 -16.26 -1.94
N VAL A 243 -29.24 -15.78 -2.60
CA VAL A 243 -29.32 -15.07 -3.89
C VAL A 243 -28.57 -15.81 -4.99
N VAL A 244 -29.09 -15.76 -6.20
CA VAL A 244 -28.48 -16.39 -7.39
C VAL A 244 -27.20 -15.62 -7.76
N THR A 245 -26.05 -16.29 -7.80
CA THR A 245 -24.74 -15.72 -8.17
C THR A 245 -24.31 -16.08 -9.57
N GLU A 246 -24.54 -17.33 -10.00
CA GLU A 246 -24.23 -17.78 -11.37
C GLU A 246 -25.50 -18.20 -12.12
N GLY A 247 -25.55 -17.87 -13.40
CA GLY A 247 -26.72 -18.16 -14.27
C GLY A 247 -27.80 -17.09 -14.21
N ARG A 248 -27.61 -16.00 -13.46
CA ARG A 248 -28.62 -14.94 -13.29
C ARG A 248 -29.08 -14.28 -14.59
N SER A 249 -28.24 -14.27 -15.64
CA SER A 249 -28.55 -13.62 -16.94
C SER A 249 -29.62 -14.31 -17.74
N VAL A 250 -29.96 -15.58 -17.38
CA VAL A 250 -30.99 -16.38 -18.04
C VAL A 250 -32.19 -16.64 -17.12
N VAL A 251 -32.15 -16.09 -15.89
CA VAL A 251 -33.23 -16.25 -14.90
C VAL A 251 -34.19 -15.08 -14.99
N THR A 252 -35.46 -15.35 -14.98
CA THR A 252 -36.56 -14.37 -14.88
C THR A 252 -37.35 -14.61 -13.59
N ASP A 253 -38.14 -13.59 -13.21
CA ASP A 253 -38.97 -13.70 -12.02
C ASP A 253 -40.00 -14.83 -12.17
N GLY A 254 -40.08 -15.72 -11.18
CA GLY A 254 -40.95 -16.88 -11.19
C GLY A 254 -40.35 -18.15 -11.79
N ASP A 255 -39.17 -18.13 -12.37
CA ASP A 255 -38.53 -19.33 -12.94
C ASP A 255 -38.22 -20.37 -11.88
N THR A 256 -38.43 -21.65 -12.25
CA THR A 256 -38.00 -22.78 -11.41
C THR A 256 -36.50 -22.98 -11.54
N LEU A 257 -35.81 -23.02 -10.41
CA LEU A 257 -34.36 -23.11 -10.34
C LEU A 257 -33.89 -24.54 -10.04
N ARG A 258 -32.86 -24.98 -10.76
CA ARG A 258 -32.05 -26.13 -10.39
C ARG A 258 -30.74 -25.66 -9.80
N LEU A 259 -30.57 -25.88 -8.49
CA LEU A 259 -29.32 -25.52 -7.80
C LEU A 259 -28.22 -26.52 -8.14
N VAL A 260 -27.05 -26.06 -8.49
CA VAL A 260 -25.84 -26.83 -8.75
C VAL A 260 -24.82 -26.48 -7.68
N GLY A 261 -24.49 -27.43 -6.80
CA GLY A 261 -23.70 -27.18 -5.59
C GLY A 261 -24.57 -26.79 -4.41
N GLY A 262 -24.05 -26.93 -3.17
CA GLY A 262 -24.75 -26.49 -1.97
C GLY A 262 -24.94 -24.97 -1.96
N MET A 263 -25.81 -24.48 -1.07
CA MET A 263 -25.89 -23.06 -0.73
C MET A 263 -24.66 -22.70 0.14
N ASP A 264 -23.52 -22.52 -0.51
CA ASP A 264 -22.30 -22.14 0.19
C ASP A 264 -22.43 -20.68 0.66
N GLY A 265 -22.13 -20.45 1.94
CA GLY A 265 -21.97 -19.08 2.45
C GLY A 265 -20.94 -18.33 1.61
N ALA A 266 -21.06 -17.01 1.54
CA ALA A 266 -20.09 -16.18 0.86
C ALA A 266 -18.70 -16.49 1.43
N SER A 267 -17.84 -17.11 0.61
CA SER A 267 -16.45 -17.40 1.01
C SER A 267 -15.72 -16.06 1.10
N LEU A 268 -15.49 -15.59 2.33
CA LEU A 268 -14.81 -14.31 2.67
C LEU A 268 -13.30 -14.47 2.63
#